data_5dc66e926549cd9a6360bc1ef599241f
#
_entry.id   5dc66e926549cd9a6360bc1ef599241f
#
_cell.length_a   1.000
_cell.length_b   1.000
_cell.length_c   1.000
_cell.angle_alpha   90.00
_cell.angle_beta   90.00
_cell.angle_gamma   90.00
#
_symmetry.space_group_name_H-M   'P 1'
#
loop_
_entity.id
_entity.type
_entity.pdbx_description
1 polymer ?
#
loop_
_entity_poly.entity_id
_entity_poly.type
_entity_poly.pdbx_seq_one_letter_code
_entity_poly.pdbx_strand_id
1 'polypeptide(L)'
;DAQESRGLGDVYKRQAWISWRIYGNRESLTRKLPIDKLGLVLLVVWVGSLQIMLDKGKELDWFASPTIIALAAIAFVAFVFFLIWELTDAHPVVDLRLFKIRNFTVGAVTLAVAYGVFFGNVVLLPLWLQSYMGYTATYAGLVTAPVGLLAILLTPMVGKMLATRDPRQIVTAAFMIFALVCFMRSGFNTQTDVRTLMIPTIIQGAAMAAFFVPLTSITLSSIEPCLLYTS
;
A
#
# COMPACT_ATOMS: atom_id res chain seq x y z
N ASP A 1 -21.18 -8.50 -22.11
CA ASP A 1 -20.00 -9.22 -21.55
C ASP A 1 -18.82 -9.33 -22.54
N ALA A 2 -18.96 -9.93 -23.77
CA ALA A 2 -17.84 -10.03 -24.74
C ALA A 2 -17.54 -8.71 -25.48
N GLN A 3 -18.49 -7.80 -25.56
CA GLN A 3 -18.36 -6.52 -26.22
C GLN A 3 -17.68 -5.46 -25.30
N GLU A 4 -17.92 -5.56 -24.03
CA GLU A 4 -17.32 -4.73 -22.97
C GLU A 4 -15.82 -5.06 -22.78
N SER A 5 -15.46 -6.35 -22.84
CA SER A 5 -14.05 -6.77 -22.76
C SER A 5 -13.23 -6.36 -23.99
N ARG A 6 -13.83 -6.25 -25.18
CA ARG A 6 -13.17 -5.72 -26.40
C ARG A 6 -12.93 -4.21 -26.30
N GLY A 7 -13.86 -3.44 -25.74
CA GLY A 7 -13.69 -2.00 -25.55
C GLY A 7 -12.58 -1.66 -24.57
N LEU A 8 -12.44 -2.38 -23.48
CA LEU A 8 -11.34 -2.21 -22.52
C LEU A 8 -9.98 -2.56 -23.15
N GLY A 9 -9.89 -3.64 -23.92
CA GLY A 9 -8.67 -4.02 -24.63
C GLY A 9 -8.18 -2.94 -25.61
N ASP A 10 -9.10 -2.26 -26.29
CA ASP A 10 -8.74 -1.17 -27.23
C ASP A 10 -8.30 0.10 -26.50
N VAL A 11 -8.84 0.41 -25.32
CA VAL A 11 -8.39 1.53 -24.49
C VAL A 11 -6.95 1.30 -24.01
N TYR A 12 -6.62 0.11 -23.50
CA TYR A 12 -5.27 -0.22 -23.07
C TYR A 12 -4.25 -0.22 -24.21
N LYS A 13 -4.63 -0.72 -25.40
CA LYS A 13 -3.78 -0.66 -26.61
C LYS A 13 -3.51 0.77 -27.05
N ARG A 14 -4.52 1.64 -27.05
CA ARG A 14 -4.35 3.07 -27.35
C ARG A 14 -3.47 3.77 -26.32
N GLN A 15 -3.66 3.47 -25.04
CA GLN A 15 -2.84 4.05 -23.96
C GLN A 15 -1.38 3.60 -24.08
N ALA A 16 -1.13 2.31 -24.34
CA ALA A 16 0.20 1.78 -24.57
C ALA A 16 0.85 2.40 -25.82
N TRP A 17 0.10 2.54 -26.92
CA TRP A 17 0.59 3.16 -28.15
C TRP A 17 0.90 4.64 -27.98
N ILE A 18 0.05 5.41 -27.31
CA ILE A 18 0.27 6.84 -27.01
C ILE A 18 1.51 6.99 -26.11
N SER A 19 1.62 6.19 -25.06
CA SER A 19 2.76 6.19 -24.15
C SER A 19 4.05 5.86 -24.90
N TRP A 20 4.05 4.84 -25.72
CA TRP A 20 5.19 4.47 -26.56
C TRP A 20 5.58 5.61 -27.51
N ARG A 21 4.62 6.26 -28.16
CA ARG A 21 4.88 7.36 -29.11
C ARG A 21 5.43 8.62 -28.44
N ILE A 22 5.00 8.90 -27.20
CA ILE A 22 5.46 10.07 -26.43
C ILE A 22 6.83 9.81 -25.79
N TYR A 23 7.04 8.60 -25.27
CA TYR A 23 8.24 8.27 -24.49
C TYR A 23 9.29 7.47 -25.28
N GLY A 24 8.93 6.82 -26.39
CA GLY A 24 9.80 5.94 -27.15
C GLY A 24 11.06 6.59 -27.72
N ASN A 25 11.05 7.92 -27.90
CA ASN A 25 12.20 8.70 -28.39
C ASN A 25 12.89 9.53 -27.29
N ARG A 26 12.45 9.38 -26.02
CA ARG A 26 13.11 10.03 -24.89
C ARG A 26 14.06 9.02 -24.25
N GLU A 27 15.24 8.87 -24.83
CA GLU A 27 16.31 8.12 -24.20
C GLU A 27 16.75 8.86 -22.92
N SER A 28 16.26 8.39 -21.77
CA SER A 28 16.93 8.67 -20.51
C SER A 28 18.28 7.95 -20.54
N LEU A 29 19.32 8.58 -20.02
CA LEU A 29 20.65 7.98 -19.88
C LEU A 29 20.53 6.64 -19.13
N THR A 30 20.44 5.55 -19.88
CA THR A 30 20.35 4.20 -19.32
C THR A 30 21.71 3.78 -18.79
N ARG A 31 21.87 3.82 -17.49
CA ARG A 31 23.02 3.23 -16.82
C ARG A 31 22.75 1.73 -16.64
N LYS A 32 23.46 0.88 -17.35
CA LYS A 32 23.38 -0.58 -17.14
C LYS A 32 24.03 -0.92 -15.79
N LEU A 33 23.22 -0.97 -14.75
CA LEU A 33 23.65 -1.50 -13.46
C LEU A 33 23.47 -3.02 -13.45
N PRO A 34 24.39 -3.78 -12.86
CA PRO A 34 24.21 -5.21 -12.68
C PRO A 34 22.98 -5.44 -11.77
N ILE A 35 22.05 -6.27 -12.24
CA ILE A 35 20.89 -6.66 -11.46
C ILE A 35 21.32 -7.74 -10.46
N ASP A 36 21.12 -7.48 -9.18
CA ASP A 36 21.29 -8.49 -8.13
C ASP A 36 20.18 -9.54 -8.20
N LYS A 37 20.50 -10.62 -8.92
CA LYS A 37 19.56 -11.73 -9.12
C LYS A 37 19.32 -12.53 -7.84
N LEU A 38 20.34 -12.64 -6.97
CA LEU A 38 20.25 -13.43 -5.75
C LEU A 38 19.43 -12.70 -4.70
N GLY A 39 19.66 -11.40 -4.47
CA GLY A 39 18.85 -10.57 -3.61
C GLY A 39 17.38 -10.57 -4.05
N LEU A 40 17.11 -10.45 -5.36
CA LEU A 40 15.76 -10.52 -5.90
C LEU A 40 15.08 -11.87 -5.64
N VAL A 41 15.79 -13.00 -5.85
CA VAL A 41 15.24 -14.34 -5.57
C VAL A 41 14.95 -14.51 -4.08
N LEU A 42 15.88 -14.09 -3.21
CA LEU A 42 15.68 -14.16 -1.76
C LEU A 42 14.49 -13.30 -1.33
N LEU A 43 14.34 -12.09 -1.89
CA LEU A 43 13.19 -11.20 -1.66
C LEU A 43 11.87 -11.88 -2.03
N VAL A 44 11.80 -12.47 -3.22
CA VAL A 44 10.60 -13.17 -3.70
C VAL A 44 10.27 -14.38 -2.84
N VAL A 45 11.28 -15.15 -2.44
CA VAL A 45 11.09 -16.36 -1.64
C VAL A 45 10.57 -16.02 -0.24
N TRP A 46 11.22 -15.08 0.49
CA TRP A 46 10.79 -14.78 1.85
C TRP A 46 9.44 -14.05 1.89
N VAL A 47 9.19 -13.07 1.00
CA VAL A 47 7.89 -12.38 0.94
C VAL A 47 6.80 -13.31 0.48
N GLY A 48 7.04 -14.11 -0.56
CA GLY A 48 6.06 -15.05 -1.09
C GLY A 48 5.69 -16.14 -0.07
N SER A 49 6.68 -16.74 0.59
CA SER A 49 6.41 -17.74 1.64
C SER A 49 5.66 -17.15 2.83
N LEU A 50 6.03 -15.95 3.27
CA LEU A 50 5.34 -15.22 4.34
C LEU A 50 3.89 -14.90 3.94
N GLN A 51 3.68 -14.41 2.72
CA GLN A 51 2.34 -14.08 2.22
C GLN A 51 1.44 -15.32 2.15
N ILE A 52 1.94 -16.43 1.59
CA ILE A 52 1.16 -17.67 1.50
C ILE A 52 0.87 -18.21 2.90
N MET A 53 1.83 -18.14 3.83
CA MET A 53 1.65 -18.55 5.23
C MET A 53 0.51 -17.74 5.89
N LEU A 54 0.51 -16.42 5.73
CA LEU A 54 -0.50 -15.55 6.34
C LEU A 54 -1.88 -15.75 5.69
N ASP A 55 -1.92 -15.96 4.39
CA ASP A 55 -3.17 -16.11 3.61
C ASP A 55 -3.85 -17.47 3.93
N LYS A 56 -3.07 -18.54 3.98
CA LYS A 56 -3.54 -19.91 4.24
C LYS A 56 -3.57 -20.29 5.72
N GLY A 57 -3.02 -19.46 6.61
CA GLY A 57 -2.90 -19.77 8.03
C GLY A 57 -4.22 -20.16 8.67
N LYS A 58 -5.29 -19.39 8.43
CA LYS A 58 -6.62 -19.68 8.99
C LYS A 58 -7.25 -20.96 8.44
N GLU A 59 -7.03 -21.28 7.16
CA GLU A 59 -7.59 -22.48 6.51
C GLU A 59 -6.88 -23.76 6.96
N LEU A 60 -5.61 -23.66 7.35
CA LEU A 60 -4.73 -24.76 7.69
C LEU A 60 -4.41 -24.85 9.20
N ASP A 61 -5.23 -24.23 10.06
CA ASP A 61 -5.05 -24.23 11.52
C ASP A 61 -3.68 -23.74 12.00
N TRP A 62 -3.12 -22.75 11.29
CA TRP A 62 -1.86 -22.11 11.64
C TRP A 62 -0.72 -23.11 11.90
N PHE A 63 -0.02 -22.97 13.02
CA PHE A 63 1.14 -23.79 13.37
C PHE A 63 0.81 -25.24 13.73
N ALA A 64 -0.45 -25.68 13.67
CA ALA A 64 -0.82 -27.10 13.73
C ALA A 64 -0.52 -27.82 12.40
N SER A 65 -0.39 -27.09 11.28
CA SER A 65 -0.10 -27.64 9.96
C SER A 65 1.39 -27.69 9.67
N PRO A 66 1.95 -28.84 9.25
CA PRO A 66 3.33 -28.94 8.80
C PRO A 66 3.66 -28.00 7.63
N THR A 67 2.69 -27.74 6.76
CA THR A 67 2.85 -26.83 5.62
C THR A 67 3.09 -25.38 6.07
N ILE A 68 2.34 -24.90 7.06
CA ILE A 68 2.51 -23.56 7.62
C ILE A 68 3.85 -23.44 8.35
N ILE A 69 4.26 -24.47 9.09
CA ILE A 69 5.57 -24.52 9.75
C ILE A 69 6.70 -24.47 8.72
N ALA A 70 6.59 -25.24 7.63
CA ALA A 70 7.58 -25.22 6.55
C ALA A 70 7.66 -23.84 5.86
N LEU A 71 6.53 -23.22 5.55
CA LEU A 71 6.49 -21.88 4.98
C LEU A 71 7.09 -20.83 5.91
N ALA A 72 6.79 -20.91 7.22
CA ALA A 72 7.38 -20.04 8.23
C ALA A 72 8.91 -20.19 8.31
N ALA A 73 9.40 -21.43 8.30
CA ALA A 73 10.83 -21.72 8.30
C ALA A 73 11.52 -21.20 7.03
N ILE A 74 10.94 -21.44 5.84
CA ILE A 74 11.46 -20.96 4.57
C ILE A 74 11.49 -19.43 4.56
N ALA A 75 10.40 -18.78 4.97
CA ALA A 75 10.31 -17.32 5.04
C ALA A 75 11.38 -16.75 5.98
N PHE A 76 11.55 -17.33 7.16
CA PHE A 76 12.53 -16.86 8.14
C PHE A 76 13.96 -17.06 7.67
N VAL A 77 14.29 -18.24 7.16
CA VAL A 77 15.64 -18.53 6.66
C VAL A 77 15.97 -17.63 5.46
N ALA A 78 15.07 -17.53 4.48
CA ALA A 78 15.26 -16.67 3.32
C ALA A 78 15.37 -15.18 3.71
N PHE A 79 14.62 -14.72 4.70
CA PHE A 79 14.73 -13.37 5.23
C PHE A 79 16.09 -13.09 5.87
N VAL A 80 16.60 -14.01 6.69
CA VAL A 80 17.93 -13.86 7.31
C VAL A 80 19.03 -13.82 6.23
N PHE A 81 18.98 -14.72 5.25
CA PHE A 81 19.94 -14.71 4.13
C PHE A 81 19.79 -13.44 3.29
N PHE A 82 18.57 -12.96 3.05
CA PHE A 82 18.32 -11.69 2.36
C PHE A 82 18.98 -10.53 3.10
N LEU A 83 18.79 -10.41 4.42
CA LEU A 83 19.41 -9.33 5.19
C LEU A 83 20.95 -9.38 5.13
N ILE A 84 21.53 -10.57 5.26
CA ILE A 84 22.99 -10.74 5.19
C ILE A 84 23.47 -10.34 3.80
N TRP A 85 22.79 -10.77 2.75
CA TRP A 85 23.15 -10.48 1.37
C TRP A 85 23.08 -8.98 1.07
N GLU A 86 21.94 -8.32 1.37
CA GLU A 86 21.74 -6.89 1.12
C GLU A 86 22.71 -5.98 1.89
N LEU A 87 23.23 -6.46 3.04
CA LEU A 87 24.23 -5.71 3.81
C LEU A 87 25.65 -5.90 3.28
N THR A 88 25.93 -6.96 2.52
CA THR A 88 27.25 -7.33 2.05
C THR A 88 27.47 -7.05 0.58
N ASP A 89 26.43 -7.05 -0.26
CA ASP A 89 26.54 -6.79 -1.69
C ASP A 89 26.88 -5.32 -1.99
N ALA A 90 27.61 -5.12 -3.10
CA ALA A 90 27.98 -3.80 -3.60
C ALA A 90 26.83 -3.08 -4.33
N HIS A 91 25.89 -3.85 -4.88
CA HIS A 91 24.74 -3.35 -5.65
C HIS A 91 23.44 -4.03 -5.18
N PRO A 92 23.02 -3.83 -3.92
CA PRO A 92 21.87 -4.50 -3.34
C PRO A 92 20.57 -4.08 -4.04
N VAL A 93 19.55 -4.98 -4.07
CA VAL A 93 18.21 -4.67 -4.56
C VAL A 93 17.55 -3.64 -3.65
N VAL A 94 17.75 -3.78 -2.35
CA VAL A 94 17.22 -2.86 -1.33
C VAL A 94 18.38 -2.31 -0.52
N ASP A 95 18.74 -1.04 -0.72
CA ASP A 95 19.81 -0.43 0.07
C ASP A 95 19.38 -0.19 1.52
N LEU A 96 19.66 -1.17 2.38
CA LEU A 96 19.36 -1.11 3.82
C LEU A 96 20.13 0.01 4.55
N ARG A 97 21.17 0.59 3.93
CA ARG A 97 21.92 1.73 4.50
C ARG A 97 21.05 2.99 4.58
N LEU A 98 19.99 3.09 3.76
CA LEU A 98 19.01 4.17 3.84
C LEU A 98 18.33 4.25 5.20
N PHE A 99 18.19 3.13 5.91
CA PHE A 99 17.66 3.11 7.27
C PHE A 99 18.57 3.78 8.32
N LYS A 100 19.82 4.13 7.99
CA LYS A 100 20.66 4.99 8.84
C LYS A 100 20.23 6.47 8.81
N ILE A 101 19.49 6.87 7.77
CA ILE A 101 18.95 8.23 7.64
C ILE A 101 17.68 8.32 8.48
N ARG A 102 17.71 9.08 9.58
CA ARG A 102 16.60 9.19 10.53
C ARG A 102 15.26 9.54 9.87
N ASN A 103 15.25 10.50 8.95
CA ASN A 103 14.01 10.91 8.27
C ASN A 103 13.43 9.78 7.41
N PHE A 104 14.29 9.03 6.72
CA PHE A 104 13.87 7.88 5.93
C PHE A 104 13.30 6.78 6.83
N THR A 105 14.00 6.42 7.91
CA THR A 105 13.54 5.36 8.83
C THR A 105 12.23 5.70 9.49
N VAL A 106 12.10 6.91 10.03
CA VAL A 106 10.85 7.36 10.65
C VAL A 106 9.73 7.40 9.62
N GLY A 107 10.01 7.91 8.42
CA GLY A 107 9.05 7.94 7.32
C GLY A 107 8.62 6.54 6.88
N ALA A 108 9.55 5.61 6.68
CA ALA A 108 9.27 4.24 6.27
C ALA A 108 8.45 3.47 7.32
N VAL A 109 8.81 3.58 8.61
CA VAL A 109 8.05 2.97 9.71
C VAL A 109 6.64 3.58 9.80
N THR A 110 6.55 4.90 9.70
CA THR A 110 5.25 5.59 9.70
C THR A 110 4.38 5.15 8.52
N LEU A 111 4.96 5.04 7.32
CA LEU A 111 4.28 4.50 6.14
C LEU A 111 3.80 3.08 6.38
N ALA A 112 4.64 2.19 6.88
CA ALA A 112 4.30 0.79 7.11
C ALA A 112 3.12 0.65 8.09
N VAL A 113 3.16 1.35 9.23
CA VAL A 113 2.07 1.38 10.20
C VAL A 113 0.80 1.95 9.58
N ALA A 114 0.92 3.03 8.87
CA ALA A 114 -0.17 3.72 8.23
C ALA A 114 -0.86 2.89 7.15
N TYR A 115 -0.09 2.24 6.27
CA TYR A 115 -0.61 1.29 5.29
C TYR A 115 -1.30 0.11 5.98
N GLY A 116 -0.69 -0.46 7.03
CA GLY A 116 -1.26 -1.56 7.79
C GLY A 116 -2.62 -1.21 8.38
N VAL A 117 -2.74 -0.08 9.05
CA VAL A 117 -4.02 0.38 9.63
C VAL A 117 -5.04 0.74 8.55
N PHE A 118 -4.61 1.40 7.47
CA PHE A 118 -5.49 1.78 6.37
C PHE A 118 -6.06 0.54 5.65
N PHE A 119 -5.18 -0.35 5.18
CA PHE A 119 -5.62 -1.56 4.49
C PHE A 119 -6.38 -2.51 5.41
N GLY A 120 -6.00 -2.59 6.70
CA GLY A 120 -6.78 -3.31 7.69
C GLY A 120 -8.24 -2.83 7.72
N ASN A 121 -8.46 -1.52 7.75
CA ASN A 121 -9.82 -0.95 7.70
C ASN A 121 -10.54 -1.22 6.37
N VAL A 122 -9.84 -1.13 5.24
CA VAL A 122 -10.41 -1.38 3.90
C VAL A 122 -10.87 -2.83 3.75
N VAL A 123 -10.15 -3.78 4.35
CA VAL A 123 -10.49 -5.21 4.28
C VAL A 123 -11.47 -5.63 5.36
N LEU A 124 -11.25 -5.17 6.61
CA LEU A 124 -12.04 -5.63 7.75
C LEU A 124 -13.47 -5.11 7.73
N LEU A 125 -13.71 -3.89 7.26
CA LEU A 125 -15.07 -3.33 7.24
C LEU A 125 -16.01 -4.11 6.30
N PRO A 126 -15.69 -4.34 5.01
CA PRO A 126 -16.54 -5.14 4.14
C PRO A 126 -16.70 -6.60 4.62
N LEU A 127 -15.62 -7.17 5.18
CA LEU A 127 -15.69 -8.53 5.74
C LEU A 127 -16.64 -8.61 6.93
N TRP A 128 -16.59 -7.64 7.83
CA TRP A 128 -17.48 -7.56 8.98
C TRP A 128 -18.95 -7.36 8.56
N LEU A 129 -19.21 -6.48 7.57
CA LEU A 129 -20.55 -6.27 7.01
C LEU A 129 -21.13 -7.56 6.41
N GLN A 130 -20.33 -8.34 5.72
CA GLN A 130 -20.77 -9.59 5.11
C GLN A 130 -20.94 -10.72 6.15
N SER A 131 -19.96 -10.89 7.06
CA SER A 131 -19.94 -12.01 7.98
C SER A 131 -20.89 -11.88 9.18
N TYR A 132 -21.12 -10.64 9.66
CA TYR A 132 -21.89 -10.41 10.89
C TYR A 132 -23.21 -9.67 10.67
N MET A 133 -23.30 -8.80 9.66
CA MET A 133 -24.52 -8.08 9.34
C MET A 133 -25.33 -8.73 8.20
N GLY A 134 -24.79 -9.79 7.57
CA GLY A 134 -25.47 -10.51 6.48
C GLY A 134 -25.60 -9.70 5.18
N TYR A 135 -24.77 -8.67 4.99
CA TYR A 135 -24.82 -7.88 3.76
C TYR A 135 -24.25 -8.68 2.59
N THR A 136 -24.84 -8.51 1.41
CA THR A 136 -24.25 -9.04 0.18
C THR A 136 -22.95 -8.29 -0.14
N ALA A 137 -22.03 -8.92 -0.89
CA ALA A 137 -20.78 -8.30 -1.31
C ALA A 137 -21.01 -6.96 -2.04
N THR A 138 -22.05 -6.90 -2.90
CA THR A 138 -22.43 -5.67 -3.62
C THR A 138 -22.85 -4.57 -2.66
N TYR A 139 -23.68 -4.89 -1.66
CA TYR A 139 -24.17 -3.91 -0.70
C TYR A 139 -23.06 -3.42 0.24
N ALA A 140 -22.19 -4.31 0.71
CA ALA A 140 -21.00 -3.95 1.46
C ALA A 140 -20.06 -3.04 0.64
N GLY A 141 -19.90 -3.32 -0.65
CA GLY A 141 -19.17 -2.46 -1.59
C GLY A 141 -19.79 -1.07 -1.72
N LEU A 142 -21.10 -0.95 -1.84
CA LEU A 142 -21.79 0.34 -1.91
C LEU A 142 -21.63 1.18 -0.62
N VAL A 143 -21.65 0.55 0.54
CA VAL A 143 -21.42 1.21 1.83
C VAL A 143 -19.99 1.74 1.96
N THR A 144 -19.03 1.06 1.37
CA THR A 144 -17.59 1.43 1.43
C THR A 144 -17.14 2.33 0.28
N ALA A 145 -17.84 2.34 -0.85
CA ALA A 145 -17.51 3.13 -2.04
C ALA A 145 -17.30 4.65 -1.82
N PRO A 146 -18.01 5.33 -0.89
CA PRO A 146 -17.83 6.77 -0.65
C PRO A 146 -16.43 7.18 -0.22
N VAL A 147 -15.60 6.26 0.30
CA VAL A 147 -14.17 6.51 0.59
C VAL A 147 -13.43 7.01 -0.65
N GLY A 148 -13.58 6.29 -1.76
CA GLY A 148 -12.89 6.61 -3.01
C GLY A 148 -13.38 7.92 -3.62
N LEU A 149 -14.70 8.16 -3.57
CA LEU A 149 -15.29 9.36 -4.15
C LEU A 149 -14.74 10.63 -3.49
N LEU A 150 -14.74 10.69 -2.16
CA LEU A 150 -14.23 11.87 -1.44
C LEU A 150 -12.71 12.01 -1.58
N ALA A 151 -11.97 10.91 -1.63
CA ALA A 151 -10.54 10.93 -1.88
C ALA A 151 -10.22 11.58 -3.23
N ILE A 152 -10.91 11.19 -4.31
CA ILE A 152 -10.72 11.76 -5.65
C ILE A 152 -11.03 13.25 -5.66
N LEU A 153 -12.12 13.68 -5.04
CA LEU A 153 -12.54 15.09 -5.00
C LEU A 153 -11.55 15.97 -4.22
N LEU A 154 -10.96 15.45 -3.15
CA LEU A 154 -10.06 16.22 -2.29
C LEU A 154 -8.59 16.17 -2.73
N THR A 155 -8.17 15.19 -3.52
CA THR A 155 -6.77 15.06 -3.98
C THR A 155 -6.22 16.33 -4.63
N PRO A 156 -6.91 17.04 -5.56
CA PRO A 156 -6.38 18.26 -6.16
C PRO A 156 -6.26 19.42 -5.15
N MET A 157 -7.11 19.46 -4.14
CA MET A 157 -7.03 20.45 -3.06
C MET A 157 -5.81 20.17 -2.17
N VAL A 158 -5.58 18.92 -1.81
CA VAL A 158 -4.40 18.50 -1.04
C VAL A 158 -3.12 18.78 -1.82
N GLY A 159 -3.11 18.54 -3.15
CA GLY A 159 -1.97 18.88 -4.00
C GLY A 159 -1.63 20.38 -3.96
N LYS A 160 -2.62 21.27 -3.98
CA LYS A 160 -2.42 22.71 -3.82
C LYS A 160 -1.93 23.08 -2.42
N MET A 161 -2.47 22.43 -1.39
CA MET A 161 -2.03 22.65 0.01
C MET A 161 -0.56 22.23 0.20
N LEU A 162 -0.15 21.17 -0.46
CA LEU A 162 1.22 20.65 -0.38
C LEU A 162 2.25 21.63 -0.96
N ALA A 163 1.84 22.45 -1.94
CA ALA A 163 2.70 23.49 -2.53
C ALA A 163 2.88 24.71 -1.61
N THR A 164 1.99 24.93 -0.64
CA THR A 164 1.94 26.15 0.19
C THR A 164 2.13 25.93 1.68
N ARG A 165 1.94 24.69 2.16
CA ARG A 165 2.02 24.33 3.58
C ARG A 165 3.03 23.24 3.83
N ASP A 166 3.53 23.18 5.07
CA ASP A 166 4.42 22.08 5.49
C ASP A 166 3.71 20.73 5.36
N PRO A 167 4.27 19.78 4.58
CA PRO A 167 3.72 18.43 4.43
C PRO A 167 3.47 17.72 5.76
N ARG A 168 4.27 18.01 6.79
CA ARG A 168 4.12 17.40 8.14
C ARG A 168 2.79 17.76 8.79
N GLN A 169 2.32 19.00 8.61
CA GLN A 169 1.04 19.43 9.16
C GLN A 169 -0.13 18.71 8.47
N ILE A 170 -0.02 18.52 7.16
CA ILE A 170 -1.04 17.82 6.36
C ILE A 170 -1.13 16.35 6.79
N VAL A 171 0.01 15.69 6.96
CA VAL A 171 0.08 14.30 7.43
C VAL A 171 -0.47 14.17 8.86
N THR A 172 -0.10 15.08 9.75
CA THR A 172 -0.62 15.07 11.13
C THR A 172 -2.13 15.22 11.15
N ALA A 173 -2.69 16.14 10.37
CA ALA A 173 -4.14 16.31 10.24
C ALA A 173 -4.80 15.02 9.67
N ALA A 174 -4.19 14.39 8.68
CA ALA A 174 -4.70 13.12 8.12
C ALA A 174 -4.72 12.01 9.17
N PHE A 175 -3.68 11.87 9.99
CA PHE A 175 -3.66 10.91 11.10
C PHE A 175 -4.73 11.19 12.15
N MET A 176 -4.95 12.46 12.49
CA MET A 176 -6.00 12.85 13.46
C MET A 176 -7.39 12.50 12.92
N ILE A 177 -7.65 12.77 11.63
CA ILE A 177 -8.93 12.39 10.98
C ILE A 177 -9.05 10.86 10.98
N PHE A 178 -7.98 10.14 10.70
CA PHE A 178 -8.01 8.68 10.67
C PHE A 178 -8.25 8.08 12.07
N ALA A 179 -7.62 8.63 13.11
CA ALA A 179 -7.87 8.27 14.50
C ALA A 179 -9.32 8.51 14.90
N LEU A 180 -9.90 9.64 14.49
CA LEU A 180 -11.32 9.95 14.70
C LEU A 180 -12.23 8.90 14.03
N VAL A 181 -11.91 8.50 12.78
CA VAL A 181 -12.64 7.44 12.07
C VAL A 181 -12.58 6.11 12.82
N CYS A 182 -11.41 5.72 13.30
CA CYS A 182 -11.26 4.50 14.09
C CYS A 182 -12.06 4.57 15.40
N PHE A 183 -12.03 5.72 16.06
CA PHE A 183 -12.83 5.96 17.27
C PHE A 183 -14.35 5.87 17.01
N MET A 184 -14.83 6.47 15.91
CA MET A 184 -16.24 6.37 15.52
C MET A 184 -16.65 4.91 15.25
N ARG A 185 -15.76 4.12 14.63
CA ARG A 185 -16.01 2.69 14.34
C ARG A 185 -15.97 1.80 15.57
N SER A 186 -15.30 2.20 16.64
CA SER A 186 -15.25 1.40 17.87
C SER A 186 -16.62 1.21 18.54
N GLY A 187 -17.57 2.09 18.22
CA GLY A 187 -18.97 2.00 18.69
C GLY A 187 -19.89 1.16 17.79
N PHE A 188 -19.39 0.56 16.70
CA PHE A 188 -20.22 -0.23 15.80
C PHE A 188 -20.67 -1.55 16.45
N ASN A 189 -21.95 -1.89 16.19
CA ASN A 189 -22.55 -3.16 16.56
C ASN A 189 -23.40 -3.70 15.39
N THR A 190 -23.92 -4.89 15.51
CA THR A 190 -24.73 -5.55 14.46
C THR A 190 -26.08 -4.90 14.18
N GLN A 191 -26.49 -3.92 14.99
CA GLN A 191 -27.71 -3.13 14.81
C GLN A 191 -27.44 -1.72 14.26
N THR A 192 -26.17 -1.42 13.92
CA THR A 192 -25.79 -0.09 13.43
C THR A 192 -26.42 0.18 12.06
N ASP A 193 -27.09 1.31 11.94
CA ASP A 193 -27.73 1.74 10.70
C ASP A 193 -26.70 2.11 9.62
N VAL A 194 -27.06 1.92 8.35
CA VAL A 194 -26.21 2.19 7.17
C VAL A 194 -25.69 3.62 7.16
N ARG A 195 -26.52 4.60 7.54
CA ARG A 195 -26.10 6.00 7.60
C ARG A 195 -24.95 6.22 8.58
N THR A 196 -25.04 5.57 9.74
CA THR A 196 -23.99 5.62 10.77
C THR A 196 -22.69 4.97 10.28
N LEU A 197 -22.77 3.91 9.46
CA LEU A 197 -21.62 3.28 8.84
C LEU A 197 -20.98 4.15 7.75
N MET A 198 -21.79 4.88 6.98
CA MET A 198 -21.30 5.71 5.87
C MET A 198 -20.55 6.98 6.33
N ILE A 199 -20.94 7.58 7.45
CA ILE A 199 -20.34 8.84 7.94
C ILE A 199 -18.82 8.69 8.15
N PRO A 200 -18.31 7.76 8.98
CA PRO A 200 -16.86 7.59 9.14
C PRO A 200 -16.18 7.10 7.86
N THR A 201 -16.92 6.40 6.99
CA THR A 201 -16.41 5.94 5.69
C THR A 201 -16.14 7.13 4.75
N ILE A 202 -17.06 8.11 4.70
CA ILE A 202 -16.85 9.36 3.95
C ILE A 202 -15.67 10.15 4.53
N ILE A 203 -15.62 10.32 5.85
CA ILE A 203 -14.53 11.05 6.53
C ILE A 203 -13.17 10.37 6.27
N GLN A 204 -13.11 9.03 6.20
CA GLN A 204 -11.92 8.30 5.84
C GLN A 204 -11.36 8.66 4.45
N GLY A 205 -12.24 8.97 3.50
CA GLY A 205 -11.82 9.44 2.17
C GLY A 205 -11.03 10.74 2.22
N ALA A 206 -11.37 11.66 3.13
CA ALA A 206 -10.58 12.88 3.34
C ALA A 206 -9.18 12.58 3.92
N ALA A 207 -9.12 11.69 4.90
CA ALA A 207 -7.83 11.25 5.44
C ALA A 207 -6.97 10.59 4.36
N MET A 208 -7.55 9.73 3.51
CA MET A 208 -6.86 9.05 2.42
C MET A 208 -6.22 10.03 1.45
N ALA A 209 -6.95 11.08 1.02
CA ALA A 209 -6.43 12.09 0.12
C ALA A 209 -5.22 12.82 0.70
N ALA A 210 -5.23 13.13 1.99
CA ALA A 210 -4.19 13.91 2.68
C ALA A 210 -3.03 13.06 3.22
N PHE A 211 -3.06 11.74 3.03
CA PHE A 211 -2.17 10.82 3.69
C PHE A 211 -1.01 10.36 2.80
N PHE A 212 -1.31 9.69 1.69
CA PHE A 212 -0.30 8.98 0.91
C PHE A 212 0.73 9.90 0.25
N VAL A 213 0.28 10.93 -0.47
CA VAL A 213 1.17 11.81 -1.24
C VAL A 213 2.11 12.62 -0.35
N PRO A 214 1.65 13.32 0.70
CA PRO A 214 2.54 14.05 1.58
C PRO A 214 3.52 13.15 2.33
N LEU A 215 3.08 11.98 2.79
CA LEU A 215 3.91 11.08 3.58
C LEU A 215 5.05 10.47 2.74
N THR A 216 4.76 10.03 1.51
CA THR A 216 5.81 9.57 0.59
C THR A 216 6.78 10.69 0.24
N SER A 217 6.28 11.91 -0.01
CA SER A 217 7.11 13.08 -0.27
C SER A 217 8.09 13.38 0.88
N ILE A 218 7.63 13.34 2.14
CA ILE A 218 8.48 13.55 3.31
C ILE A 218 9.52 12.44 3.43
N THR A 219 9.13 11.19 3.25
CA THR A 219 10.02 10.03 3.39
C THR A 219 11.16 10.08 2.39
N LEU A 220 10.86 10.47 1.15
CA LEU A 220 11.83 10.53 0.05
C LEU A 220 12.58 11.86 -0.03
N SER A 221 12.15 12.91 0.68
CA SER A 221 12.74 14.25 0.59
C SER A 221 14.20 14.36 1.03
N SER A 222 14.68 13.40 1.83
CA SER A 222 16.06 13.35 2.30
C SER A 222 16.97 12.42 1.51
N ILE A 223 16.46 11.82 0.43
CA ILE A 223 17.24 10.93 -0.46
C ILE A 223 17.78 11.76 -1.61
N GLU A 224 19.08 11.62 -1.89
CA GLU A 224 19.69 12.25 -3.05
C GLU A 224 19.01 11.79 -4.36
N PRO A 225 18.76 12.69 -5.32
CA PRO A 225 18.11 12.35 -6.59
C PRO A 225 18.80 11.22 -7.35
N CYS A 226 20.10 11.05 -7.17
CA CYS A 226 20.87 9.98 -7.79
C CYS A 226 20.48 8.60 -7.27
N LEU A 227 20.15 8.47 -5.99
CA LEU A 227 19.71 7.21 -5.37
C LEU A 227 18.27 6.88 -5.70
N LEU A 228 17.45 7.88 -5.99
CA LEU A 228 16.02 7.72 -6.33
C LEU A 228 15.83 7.10 -7.73
N TYR A 229 16.82 7.25 -8.62
CA TYR A 229 16.79 6.69 -9.99
C TYR A 229 17.54 5.36 -10.11
N THR A 230 18.20 4.89 -9.06
CA THR A 230 19.03 3.68 -9.07
C THR A 230 18.51 2.56 -8.18
N SER A 231 17.45 2.79 -7.42
CA SER A 231 16.79 1.77 -6.58
C SER A 231 15.43 1.35 -7.14
#